data_4b37cc16b9c37d0d0f87a821bd9e121b
#
_entry.id   4b37cc16b9c37d0d0f87a821bd9e121b
#
_cell.length_a   1.000
_cell.length_b   1.000
_cell.length_c   1.000
_cell.angle_alpha   90.00
_cell.angle_beta   90.00
_cell.angle_gamma   90.00
#
_symmetry.space_group_name_H-M   'P 1'
#
loop_
_entity.id
_entity.type
_entity.pdbx_description
1 polymer ?
#
loop_
_entity_poly.entity_id
_entity_poly.type
_entity_poly.pdbx_seq_one_letter_code
_entity_poly.pdbx_strand_id
1 'polypeptide(L)'
;MVNYQKVYGLLGLAMKAGKVVTGTDACLETIKKKEIYLILLAKDASERTKNLFYEKGKEFSIMVIDILSMEELSKAVGKQNKVVIGVKEK
;
A
#
# COMPACT_ATOMS: atom_id res chain seq x y z
N MET A 1 9.95 -8.71 12.44
CA MET A 1 9.77 -9.32 11.12
C MET A 1 8.31 -9.22 10.68
N VAL A 2 8.10 -8.87 9.44
CA VAL A 2 6.74 -8.72 8.90
C VAL A 2 6.15 -10.11 8.61
N ASN A 3 4.97 -10.35 9.16
CA ASN A 3 4.26 -11.61 8.99
C ASN A 3 3.18 -11.46 7.92
N TYR A 4 3.19 -12.34 6.93
CA TYR A 4 2.25 -12.31 5.81
C TYR A 4 0.79 -12.22 6.27
N GLN A 5 0.40 -13.11 7.19
CA GLN A 5 -0.98 -13.15 7.65
C GLN A 5 -1.39 -11.90 8.43
N LYS A 6 -0.46 -11.36 9.19
CA LYS A 6 -0.73 -10.12 9.93
C LYS A 6 -0.92 -8.95 8.99
N VAL A 7 -0.11 -8.88 7.94
CA VAL A 7 -0.24 -7.82 6.93
C VAL A 7 -1.58 -7.92 6.22
N TYR A 8 -1.94 -9.14 5.81
CA TYR A 8 -3.19 -9.38 5.12
C TYR A 8 -4.39 -9.04 6.01
N GLY A 9 -4.33 -9.43 7.29
CA GLY A 9 -5.39 -9.13 8.25
C GLY A 9 -5.51 -7.65 8.55
N LEU A 10 -4.37 -6.96 8.69
CA LEU A 10 -4.35 -5.52 8.90
C LEU A 10 -5.01 -4.79 7.73
N LEU A 11 -4.70 -5.23 6.51
CA LEU A 11 -5.27 -4.63 5.31
C LEU A 11 -6.79 -4.80 5.29
N GLY A 12 -7.28 -5.97 5.67
CA GLY A 12 -8.72 -6.20 5.75
C GLY A 12 -9.40 -5.30 6.77
N LEU A 13 -8.77 -5.12 7.93
CA LEU A 13 -9.30 -4.23 8.95
C LEU A 13 -9.31 -2.77 8.50
N ALA A 14 -8.22 -2.34 7.85
CA ALA A 14 -8.12 -0.98 7.33
C ALA A 14 -9.19 -0.73 6.27
N MET A 15 -9.45 -1.73 5.44
CA MET A 15 -10.49 -1.64 4.42
C MET A 15 -11.87 -1.45 5.04
N LYS A 16 -12.18 -2.21 6.07
CA LYS A 16 -13.45 -2.08 6.79
C LYS A 16 -13.60 -0.71 7.43
N ALA A 17 -12.50 -0.16 7.91
CA ALA A 17 -12.51 1.16 8.55
C ALA A 17 -12.51 2.32 7.55
N GLY A 18 -12.47 2.04 6.25
CA GLY A 18 -12.43 3.07 5.23
C GLY A 18 -11.14 3.84 5.18
N LYS A 19 -10.04 3.23 5.63
CA LYS A 19 -8.74 3.90 5.73
C LYS A 19 -7.75 3.43 4.67
N VAL A 20 -8.25 2.96 3.55
CA VAL A 20 -7.42 2.44 2.47
C VAL A 20 -7.57 3.30 1.23
N VAL A 21 -6.43 3.63 0.62
CA VAL A 21 -6.38 4.32 -0.67
C VAL A 21 -5.74 3.37 -1.65
N THR A 22 -6.37 3.15 -2.79
CA THR A 22 -5.86 2.20 -3.79
C THR A 22 -5.47 2.92 -5.06
N GLY A 23 -4.41 2.42 -5.69
CA GLY A 23 -3.94 2.95 -6.97
C GLY A 23 -2.80 3.95 -6.81
N THR A 24 -2.00 4.05 -7.87
CA THR A 24 -0.77 4.85 -7.86
C THR A 24 -1.04 6.34 -7.62
N ASP A 25 -1.93 6.92 -8.42
CA ASP A 25 -2.17 8.35 -8.35
C ASP A 25 -2.80 8.79 -7.03
N ALA A 26 -3.79 8.01 -6.57
CA ALA A 26 -4.46 8.32 -5.32
C ALA A 26 -3.50 8.20 -4.12
N CYS A 27 -2.63 7.19 -4.15
CA CYS A 27 -1.62 7.03 -3.09
C CYS A 27 -0.64 8.19 -3.08
N LEU A 28 -0.15 8.60 -4.26
CA LEU A 28 0.79 9.72 -4.34
C LEU A 28 0.18 11.01 -3.80
N GLU A 29 -1.07 11.25 -4.14
CA GLU A 29 -1.77 12.44 -3.67
C GLU A 29 -1.94 12.43 -2.15
N THR A 30 -2.33 11.28 -1.60
CA THR A 30 -2.55 11.16 -0.17
C THR A 30 -1.23 11.22 0.60
N ILE A 31 -0.13 10.73 0.00
CA ILE A 31 1.21 10.86 0.58
C ILE A 31 1.59 12.33 0.71
N LYS A 32 1.32 13.12 -0.32
CA LYS A 32 1.62 14.56 -0.30
C LYS A 32 0.88 15.27 0.82
N LYS A 33 -0.31 14.80 1.16
CA LYS A 33 -1.09 15.37 2.26
C LYS A 33 -0.64 14.84 3.62
N LYS A 34 0.34 13.96 3.64
CA LYS A 34 0.90 13.37 4.86
C LYS A 34 -0.14 12.57 5.64
N GLU A 35 -1.05 11.91 4.93
CA GLU A 35 -2.11 11.12 5.53
C GLU A 35 -1.86 9.61 5.49
N ILE A 36 -0.81 9.16 4.79
CA ILE A 36 -0.46 7.76 4.66
C ILE A 36 0.62 7.41 5.69
N TYR A 37 0.44 6.33 6.44
CA TYR A 37 1.48 5.88 7.34
C TYR A 37 2.09 4.53 6.93
N LEU A 38 1.46 3.84 5.99
CA LEU A 38 1.94 2.54 5.53
C LEU A 38 1.62 2.37 4.05
N ILE A 39 2.59 1.89 3.28
CA ILE A 39 2.39 1.59 1.87
C ILE A 39 2.56 0.09 1.68
N LEU A 40 1.59 -0.54 1.04
CA LEU A 40 1.68 -1.93 0.60
C LEU A 40 1.90 -1.92 -0.89
N LEU A 41 3.06 -2.40 -1.30
CA LEU A 41 3.50 -2.38 -2.69
C LEU A 41 3.57 -3.80 -3.21
N ALA A 42 3.00 -4.05 -4.38
CA ALA A 42 3.02 -5.40 -4.95
C ALA A 42 4.45 -5.83 -5.23
N LYS A 43 4.82 -7.03 -4.80
CA LYS A 43 6.16 -7.54 -5.05
C LYS A 43 6.44 -7.77 -6.52
N ASP A 44 5.39 -7.91 -7.33
CA ASP A 44 5.49 -8.07 -8.78
C ASP A 44 5.15 -6.79 -9.55
N ALA A 45 5.16 -5.64 -8.90
CA ALA A 45 5.00 -4.36 -9.58
C ALA A 45 6.23 -4.09 -10.44
N SER A 46 6.07 -3.20 -11.43
CA SER A 46 7.19 -2.83 -12.30
C SER A 46 8.29 -2.15 -11.48
N GLU A 47 9.53 -2.24 -11.98
CA GLU A 47 10.66 -1.57 -11.32
C GLU A 47 10.42 -0.08 -11.14
N ARG A 48 9.81 0.53 -12.15
CA ARG A 48 9.50 1.96 -12.11
C ARG A 48 8.57 2.30 -10.95
N THR A 49 7.52 1.51 -10.78
CA THR A 49 6.56 1.72 -9.69
C THR A 49 7.20 1.45 -8.34
N LYS A 50 7.98 0.38 -8.24
CA LYS A 50 8.66 0.05 -6.99
C LYS A 50 9.60 1.17 -6.56
N ASN A 51 10.43 1.64 -7.49
CA ASN A 51 11.39 2.70 -7.19
C ASN A 51 10.70 3.97 -6.76
N LEU A 52 9.59 4.31 -7.41
CA LEU A 52 8.81 5.49 -7.07
C LEU A 52 8.33 5.44 -5.61
N PHE A 53 7.76 4.32 -5.18
CA PHE A 53 7.22 4.22 -3.83
C PHE A 53 8.29 3.99 -2.77
N TYR A 54 9.39 3.32 -3.09
CA TYR A 54 10.50 3.24 -2.16
C TYR A 54 11.07 4.63 -1.91
N GLU A 55 11.18 5.44 -2.95
CA GLU A 55 11.66 6.80 -2.84
C GLU A 55 10.72 7.67 -2.01
N LYS A 56 9.41 7.56 -2.26
CA LYS A 56 8.42 8.29 -1.48
C LYS A 56 8.40 7.85 -0.01
N GLY A 57 8.56 6.57 0.22
CA GLY A 57 8.63 6.05 1.58
C GLY A 57 9.80 6.65 2.34
N LYS A 58 10.95 6.80 1.67
CA LYS A 58 12.13 7.42 2.24
C LYS A 58 11.91 8.91 2.51
N GLU A 59 11.37 9.58 1.52
CA GLU A 59 11.15 11.03 1.59
C GLU A 59 10.19 11.41 2.71
N PHE A 60 9.12 10.64 2.90
CA PHE A 60 8.07 10.97 3.86
C PHE A 60 8.12 10.10 5.12
N SER A 61 9.17 9.28 5.26
CA SER A 61 9.34 8.39 6.41
C SER A 61 8.16 7.43 6.57
N ILE A 62 7.74 6.83 5.46
CA ILE A 62 6.62 5.89 5.44
C ILE A 62 7.17 4.48 5.24
N MET A 63 6.69 3.53 6.03
CA MET A 63 7.07 2.13 5.88
C MET A 63 6.46 1.57 4.60
N VAL A 64 7.27 0.85 3.82
CA VAL A 64 6.83 0.18 2.60
C VAL A 64 6.97 -1.33 2.81
N ILE A 65 5.87 -2.05 2.63
CA ILE A 65 5.85 -3.51 2.76
C ILE A 65 5.55 -4.09 1.38
N ASP A 66 6.42 -4.98 0.89
CA ASP A 66 6.33 -5.52 -0.46
C ASP A 66 6.31 -7.04 -0.51
N ILE A 67 5.59 -7.67 0.41
CA ILE A 67 5.54 -9.12 0.50
C ILE A 67 4.33 -9.75 -0.19
N LEU A 68 3.34 -8.94 -0.59
CA LEU A 68 2.15 -9.44 -1.28
C LEU A 68 2.22 -9.16 -2.77
N SER A 69 1.61 -10.05 -3.57
CA SER A 69 1.51 -9.85 -5.00
C SER A 69 0.37 -8.88 -5.33
N MET A 70 0.33 -8.43 -6.58
CA MET A 70 -0.77 -7.60 -7.07
C MET A 70 -2.10 -8.31 -6.88
N GLU A 71 -2.14 -9.60 -7.18
CA GLU A 71 -3.36 -10.38 -7.03
C GLU A 71 -3.83 -10.42 -5.57
N GLU A 72 -2.89 -10.66 -4.66
CA GLU A 72 -3.21 -10.71 -3.24
C GLU A 72 -3.68 -9.37 -2.70
N LEU A 73 -3.02 -8.29 -3.09
CA LEU A 73 -3.42 -6.96 -2.69
C LEU A 73 -4.81 -6.60 -3.20
N SER A 74 -5.03 -6.86 -4.48
CA SER A 74 -6.30 -6.54 -5.12
C SER A 74 -7.46 -7.32 -4.48
N LYS A 75 -7.23 -8.58 -4.20
CA LYS A 75 -8.23 -9.44 -3.58
C LYS A 75 -8.56 -8.97 -2.17
N ALA A 76 -7.55 -8.55 -1.42
CA ALA A 76 -7.74 -8.11 -0.04
C ALA A 76 -8.63 -6.88 0.05
N VAL A 77 -8.61 -6.00 -0.94
CA VAL A 77 -9.41 -4.78 -0.94
C VAL A 77 -10.64 -4.87 -1.85
N GLY A 78 -10.88 -6.04 -2.45
CA GLY A 78 -12.04 -6.22 -3.32
C GLY A 78 -11.98 -5.44 -4.61
N LYS A 79 -10.79 -5.20 -5.13
CA LYS A 79 -10.57 -4.47 -6.37
C LYS A 79 -9.81 -5.34 -7.35
N GLN A 80 -9.47 -4.79 -8.51
CA GLN A 80 -8.68 -5.49 -9.52
C GLN A 80 -7.48 -4.64 -9.94
N ASN A 81 -6.40 -5.32 -10.26
CA ASN A 81 -5.19 -4.68 -10.84
C ASN A 81 -4.59 -3.57 -9.98
N LYS A 82 -4.60 -3.74 -8.67
CA LYS A 82 -4.01 -2.76 -7.75
C LYS A 82 -2.61 -3.18 -7.34
N VAL A 83 -1.61 -2.39 -7.71
CA VAL A 83 -0.21 -2.69 -7.38
C VAL A 83 0.29 -1.93 -6.16
N VAL A 84 -0.47 -0.93 -5.70
CA VAL A 84 -0.09 -0.19 -4.51
C VAL A 84 -1.33 0.21 -3.73
N ILE A 85 -1.22 0.08 -2.42
CA ILE A 85 -2.30 0.42 -1.50
C ILE A 85 -1.69 1.23 -0.36
N GLY A 86 -2.31 2.36 -0.05
CA GLY A 86 -1.89 3.17 1.08
C GLY A 86 -2.86 3.00 2.23
N VAL A 87 -2.33 2.90 3.44
CA VAL A 87 -3.15 2.84 4.65
C VAL A 87 -3.06 4.19 5.33
N LYS A 88 -4.19 4.80 5.55
CA LYS A 88 -4.28 6.13 6.13
C LYS A 88 -4.22 6.04 7.65
N GLU A 89 -3.68 7.10 8.24
CA GLU A 89 -3.52 7.16 9.68
C GLU A 89 -4.87 7.31 10.38
N LYS A 90 -5.78 8.03 9.79
CA LYS A 90 -7.11 8.21 10.37
C LYS A 90 -8.16 8.45 9.33
#